data_611815b75a5bff32689c12e60328f3c4
#
_entry.id   611815b75a5bff32689c12e60328f3c4
#
_cell.length_a   1.000
_cell.length_b   1.000
_cell.length_c   1.000
_cell.angle_alpha   90.00
_cell.angle_beta   90.00
_cell.angle_gamma   90.00
#
_symmetry.space_group_name_H-M   'P 1'
#
loop_
_entity.id
_entity.type
_entity.pdbx_description
1 polymer ?
#
loop_
_entity_poly.entity_id
_entity_poly.type
_entity_poly.pdbx_seq_one_letter_code
_entity_poly.pdbx_strand_id
1 'polypeptide(L)'
;MATVPDSHGRFGPYGGRYVPETLMHALRQLTEYYEQARQDAEFQKQFDYYLRQYVGRPSPLYFAERLTAEAGGARIFLKREDLNHTGAHKINNCIGQALLARRMGKPRVIAETGAGQHGVATATAAALFGLKCVVYMGEEDVRRQRLNVFKMRAHGCEVVSVRSGSRTLRDAINEALRDWMATVHDTHYIIGSVVGPHPFPVMVRDFQSVIGEETKRQCREQIGRLPDVVVACVGGGSNSAGMFHPFIAEPNVELVGVEAGGRGCGAGDHAATLNHGQPGILHGSFSYVLQDADGQTANVHSVSAGLDYPGVGPEHSYWKDSGRVRYTSIGDAESLDGFELCARLEGILPALETAHALVEAMRIARQRPKQDVVVICFSGRGDKDCFEVARLRGEEI
;
A
#
# COMPACT_ATOMS: atom_id res chain seq x y z
N MET A 1 -19.14 6.11 20.29
CA MET A 1 -18.60 5.05 19.42
C MET A 1 -17.39 4.47 20.12
N ALA A 2 -17.24 3.14 20.14
CA ALA A 2 -16.02 2.52 20.68
C ALA A 2 -14.79 3.04 19.89
N THR A 3 -13.69 3.32 20.60
CA THR A 3 -12.44 3.71 19.95
C THR A 3 -11.94 2.56 19.06
N VAL A 4 -11.67 2.85 17.79
CA VAL A 4 -11.19 1.88 16.82
C VAL A 4 -9.75 2.26 16.42
N PRO A 5 -8.77 1.36 16.54
CA PRO A 5 -8.86 0.00 17.08
C PRO A 5 -9.01 -0.04 18.61
N ASP A 6 -9.46 -1.18 19.14
CA ASP A 6 -9.46 -1.44 20.58
C ASP A 6 -8.03 -1.71 21.12
N SER A 7 -7.90 -1.96 22.43
CA SER A 7 -6.61 -2.26 23.07
C SER A 7 -5.95 -3.56 22.60
N HIS A 8 -6.68 -4.42 21.90
CA HIS A 8 -6.17 -5.64 21.28
C HIS A 8 -5.83 -5.47 19.79
N GLY A 9 -5.96 -4.25 19.26
CA GLY A 9 -5.72 -3.93 17.86
C GLY A 9 -6.82 -4.41 16.93
N ARG A 10 -8.07 -4.45 17.42
CA ARG A 10 -9.22 -4.88 16.61
C ARG A 10 -10.02 -3.70 16.11
N PHE A 11 -10.42 -3.78 14.87
CA PHE A 11 -11.35 -2.90 14.16
C PHE A 11 -12.69 -3.64 14.04
N GLY A 12 -13.57 -3.49 15.04
CA GLY A 12 -14.72 -4.37 15.18
C GLY A 12 -14.28 -5.83 15.37
N PRO A 13 -14.70 -6.77 14.53
CA PRO A 13 -14.25 -8.17 14.61
C PRO A 13 -12.84 -8.39 14.02
N TYR A 14 -12.35 -7.47 13.19
CA TYR A 14 -11.12 -7.63 12.38
C TYR A 14 -9.87 -7.20 13.12
N GLY A 15 -8.68 -7.72 12.72
CA GLY A 15 -7.39 -7.40 13.32
C GLY A 15 -6.94 -8.45 14.33
N GLY A 16 -6.29 -8.02 15.41
CA GLY A 16 -5.81 -8.90 16.46
C GLY A 16 -4.42 -9.50 16.17
N ARG A 17 -4.09 -10.58 16.91
CA ARG A 17 -2.77 -11.27 16.83
C ARG A 17 -2.99 -12.77 16.75
N TYR A 18 -3.00 -13.29 15.53
CA TYR A 18 -3.16 -14.73 15.23
C TYR A 18 -1.80 -15.29 14.81
N VAL A 19 -0.90 -15.41 15.77
CA VAL A 19 0.50 -15.79 15.56
C VAL A 19 0.93 -16.89 16.53
N PRO A 20 2.00 -17.64 16.23
CA PRO A 20 2.63 -18.53 17.20
C PRO A 20 3.04 -17.78 18.46
N GLU A 21 2.98 -18.45 19.62
CA GLU A 21 3.31 -17.88 20.92
C GLU A 21 4.72 -17.28 20.97
N THR A 22 5.65 -17.83 20.22
CA THR A 22 7.02 -17.36 20.09
C THR A 22 7.15 -15.92 19.58
N LEU A 23 6.18 -15.43 18.79
CA LEU A 23 6.15 -14.03 18.32
C LEU A 23 5.46 -13.08 19.28
N MET A 24 4.72 -13.55 20.28
CA MET A 24 3.93 -12.69 21.17
C MET A 24 4.79 -11.71 21.97
N HIS A 25 5.99 -12.13 22.40
CA HIS A 25 6.91 -11.23 23.10
C HIS A 25 7.39 -10.10 22.18
N ALA A 26 7.83 -10.41 20.97
CA ALA A 26 8.28 -9.42 19.99
C ALA A 26 7.17 -8.43 19.62
N LEU A 27 5.93 -8.90 19.43
CA LEU A 27 4.78 -8.04 19.13
C LEU A 27 4.41 -7.12 20.30
N ARG A 28 4.50 -7.59 21.56
CA ARG A 28 4.28 -6.73 22.73
C ARG A 28 5.37 -5.67 22.81
N GLN A 29 6.63 -6.05 22.70
CA GLN A 29 7.75 -5.11 22.64
C GLN A 29 7.55 -4.07 21.55
N LEU A 30 7.23 -4.49 20.33
CA LEU A 30 6.96 -3.57 19.20
C LEU A 30 5.80 -2.62 19.52
N THR A 31 4.72 -3.12 20.12
CA THR A 31 3.57 -2.29 20.50
C THR A 31 3.98 -1.21 21.50
N GLU A 32 4.72 -1.58 22.55
CA GLU A 32 5.20 -0.64 23.59
C GLU A 32 6.10 0.45 23.01
N TYR A 33 7.09 0.08 22.20
CA TYR A 33 7.97 1.05 21.54
C TYR A 33 7.25 1.96 20.57
N TYR A 34 6.27 1.41 19.81
CA TYR A 34 5.47 2.19 18.87
C TYR A 34 4.57 3.19 19.59
N GLU A 35 3.87 2.77 20.67
CA GLU A 35 3.02 3.68 21.47
C GLU A 35 3.84 4.79 22.14
N GLN A 36 5.04 4.49 22.63
CA GLN A 36 5.97 5.50 23.11
C GLN A 36 6.40 6.45 21.99
N ALA A 37 6.77 5.93 20.82
CA ALA A 37 7.22 6.74 19.68
C ALA A 37 6.13 7.69 19.17
N ARG A 38 4.86 7.27 19.19
CA ARG A 38 3.72 8.12 18.81
C ARG A 38 3.60 9.38 19.67
N GLN A 39 3.95 9.28 20.95
CA GLN A 39 3.82 10.35 21.94
C GLN A 39 5.11 11.14 22.14
N ASP A 40 6.23 10.66 21.60
CA ASP A 40 7.53 11.28 21.78
C ASP A 40 7.77 12.37 20.71
N ALA A 41 7.81 13.62 21.17
CA ALA A 41 8.02 14.78 20.32
C ALA A 41 9.35 14.73 19.54
N GLU A 42 10.41 14.14 20.10
CA GLU A 42 11.70 14.02 19.41
C GLU A 42 11.62 12.98 18.28
N PHE A 43 10.94 11.84 18.48
CA PHE A 43 10.69 10.89 17.42
C PHE A 43 9.88 11.50 16.29
N GLN A 44 8.80 12.22 16.61
CA GLN A 44 7.95 12.89 15.61
C GLN A 44 8.75 13.95 14.84
N LYS A 45 9.57 14.73 15.52
CA LYS A 45 10.43 15.73 14.88
C LYS A 45 11.46 15.09 13.93
N GLN A 46 12.06 13.96 14.31
CA GLN A 46 12.97 13.22 13.43
C GLN A 46 12.24 12.62 12.24
N PHE A 47 11.07 12.03 12.44
CA PHE A 47 10.26 11.49 11.36
C PHE A 47 9.86 12.59 10.37
N ASP A 48 9.35 13.73 10.85
CA ASP A 48 9.02 14.89 10.04
C ASP A 48 10.23 15.43 9.28
N TYR A 49 11.40 15.48 9.91
CA TYR A 49 12.64 15.90 9.25
C TYR A 49 12.93 15.03 8.04
N TYR A 50 12.91 13.70 8.18
CA TYR A 50 13.18 12.80 7.06
C TYR A 50 12.09 12.83 6.00
N LEU A 51 10.82 12.97 6.38
CA LEU A 51 9.74 13.14 5.42
C LEU A 51 9.95 14.39 4.55
N ARG A 52 10.38 15.49 5.13
CA ARG A 52 10.58 16.76 4.40
C ARG A 52 11.90 16.80 3.64
N GLN A 53 13.00 16.44 4.28
CA GLN A 53 14.34 16.65 3.73
C GLN A 53 14.83 15.49 2.86
N TYR A 54 14.33 14.29 3.08
CA TYR A 54 14.77 13.09 2.38
C TYR A 54 13.72 12.52 1.44
N VAL A 55 12.47 12.41 1.89
CA VAL A 55 11.37 11.90 1.06
C VAL A 55 10.87 12.93 0.06
N GLY A 56 10.97 14.22 0.38
CA GLY A 56 10.55 15.33 -0.49
C GLY A 56 9.10 15.76 -0.28
N ARG A 57 8.56 15.55 0.94
CA ARG A 57 7.19 15.95 1.27
C ARG A 57 7.08 17.45 1.60
N PRO A 58 5.90 18.08 1.44
CA PRO A 58 4.64 17.48 0.99
C PRO A 58 4.65 17.11 -0.50
N SER A 59 4.08 15.95 -0.84
CA SER A 59 3.85 15.63 -2.24
C SER A 59 2.77 16.55 -2.83
N PRO A 60 2.87 16.98 -4.11
CA PRO A 60 1.91 17.89 -4.71
C PRO A 60 0.50 17.30 -4.80
N LEU A 61 -0.51 18.18 -4.68
CA LEU A 61 -1.87 17.93 -5.16
C LEU A 61 -1.97 18.63 -6.54
N TYR A 62 -1.93 17.85 -7.61
CA TYR A 62 -1.87 18.33 -8.99
C TYR A 62 -3.23 18.28 -9.66
N PHE A 63 -3.68 19.38 -10.24
CA PHE A 63 -4.88 19.42 -11.07
C PHE A 63 -4.60 18.78 -12.43
N ALA A 64 -5.23 17.66 -12.72
CA ALA A 64 -5.10 16.92 -13.97
C ALA A 64 -6.06 17.48 -15.01
N GLU A 65 -5.63 18.55 -15.68
CA GLU A 65 -6.48 19.34 -16.56
C GLU A 65 -6.99 18.55 -17.77
N ARG A 66 -6.10 17.77 -18.42
CA ARG A 66 -6.46 17.00 -19.60
C ARG A 66 -7.29 15.77 -19.27
N LEU A 67 -7.02 15.09 -18.14
CA LEU A 67 -7.90 14.02 -17.64
C LEU A 67 -9.27 14.55 -17.27
N THR A 68 -9.35 15.75 -16.68
CA THR A 68 -10.62 16.42 -16.39
C THR A 68 -11.40 16.72 -17.64
N ALA A 69 -10.74 17.27 -18.67
CA ALA A 69 -11.36 17.56 -19.96
C ALA A 69 -11.86 16.28 -20.66
N GLU A 70 -11.08 15.22 -20.63
CA GLU A 70 -11.44 13.90 -21.19
C GLU A 70 -12.63 13.26 -20.45
N ALA A 71 -12.69 13.40 -19.13
CA ALA A 71 -13.84 12.94 -18.36
C ALA A 71 -15.11 13.74 -18.67
N GLY A 72 -14.99 15.05 -18.89
CA GLY A 72 -16.10 15.94 -19.21
C GLY A 72 -17.03 16.28 -18.03
N GLY A 73 -16.75 15.78 -16.83
CA GLY A 73 -17.52 15.94 -15.60
C GLY A 73 -16.71 16.60 -14.48
N ALA A 74 -16.62 15.94 -13.30
CA ALA A 74 -15.91 16.44 -12.14
C ALA A 74 -14.43 16.72 -12.38
N ARG A 75 -13.86 17.67 -11.65
CA ARG A 75 -12.43 18.00 -11.68
C ARG A 75 -11.60 16.91 -11.02
N ILE A 76 -10.52 16.49 -11.68
CA ILE A 76 -9.64 15.41 -11.23
C ILE A 76 -8.34 15.99 -10.70
N PHE A 77 -7.98 15.61 -9.48
CA PHE A 77 -6.71 15.97 -8.85
C PHE A 77 -5.92 14.70 -8.49
N LEU A 78 -4.60 14.75 -8.67
CA LEU A 78 -3.69 13.67 -8.34
C LEU A 78 -2.86 14.04 -7.10
N LYS A 79 -2.97 13.25 -6.03
CA LYS A 79 -2.04 13.33 -4.90
C LYS A 79 -0.78 12.54 -5.26
N ARG A 80 0.29 13.25 -5.63
CA ARG A 80 1.47 12.78 -6.36
C ARG A 80 2.48 12.05 -5.45
N GLU A 81 2.09 10.88 -4.91
CA GLU A 81 3.01 10.02 -4.12
C GLU A 81 4.10 9.36 -4.98
N ASP A 82 3.96 9.36 -6.29
CA ASP A 82 4.96 8.96 -7.27
C ASP A 82 6.18 9.88 -7.33
N LEU A 83 6.08 11.10 -6.82
CA LEU A 83 7.18 12.07 -6.74
C LEU A 83 8.01 11.94 -5.46
N ASN A 84 7.59 11.14 -4.50
CA ASN A 84 8.40 10.85 -3.33
C ASN A 84 9.72 10.17 -3.72
N HIS A 85 10.76 10.36 -2.93
CA HIS A 85 11.98 9.57 -3.05
C HIS A 85 11.64 8.08 -3.10
N THR A 86 12.25 7.31 -3.99
CA THR A 86 11.95 5.93 -4.40
C THR A 86 10.75 5.77 -5.36
N GLY A 87 9.95 6.81 -5.61
CA GLY A 87 8.90 6.82 -6.62
C GLY A 87 7.56 6.22 -6.21
N ALA A 88 7.29 6.12 -4.89
CA ALA A 88 6.01 5.66 -4.37
C ALA A 88 5.82 6.05 -2.89
N HIS A 89 4.58 5.85 -2.38
CA HIS A 89 4.20 6.08 -0.99
C HIS A 89 4.94 5.20 0.04
N LYS A 90 5.51 4.07 -0.38
CA LYS A 90 6.12 3.06 0.53
C LYS A 90 7.21 3.64 1.42
N ILE A 91 7.96 4.63 0.96
CA ILE A 91 9.06 5.24 1.70
C ILE A 91 8.59 5.91 3.01
N ASN A 92 7.36 6.44 3.08
CA ASN A 92 6.83 7.06 4.29
C ASN A 92 6.85 6.07 5.46
N ASN A 93 6.28 4.89 5.24
CA ASN A 93 6.24 3.81 6.21
C ASN A 93 7.63 3.25 6.54
N CYS A 94 8.47 3.05 5.50
CA CYS A 94 9.82 2.49 5.70
C CYS A 94 10.71 3.40 6.55
N ILE A 95 10.64 4.71 6.39
CA ILE A 95 11.35 5.68 7.26
C ILE A 95 10.85 5.56 8.70
N GLY A 96 9.54 5.53 8.94
CA GLY A 96 8.96 5.41 10.27
C GLY A 96 9.37 4.12 10.97
N GLN A 97 9.25 2.98 10.29
CA GLN A 97 9.64 1.68 10.86
C GLN A 97 11.15 1.52 11.04
N ALA A 98 11.99 2.06 10.15
CA ALA A 98 13.44 2.01 10.29
C ALA A 98 13.93 2.89 11.46
N LEU A 99 13.33 4.07 11.69
CA LEU A 99 13.58 4.88 12.89
C LEU A 99 13.18 4.13 14.16
N LEU A 100 12.03 3.44 14.13
CA LEU A 100 11.57 2.62 15.25
C LEU A 100 12.52 1.45 15.52
N ALA A 101 12.99 0.76 14.46
CA ALA A 101 13.99 -0.31 14.58
C ALA A 101 15.28 0.18 15.27
N ARG A 102 15.79 1.34 14.87
CA ARG A 102 16.94 1.98 15.55
C ARG A 102 16.67 2.26 17.03
N ARG A 103 15.50 2.81 17.34
CA ARG A 103 15.09 3.08 18.73
C ARG A 103 15.01 1.81 19.58
N MET A 104 14.57 0.70 18.96
CA MET A 104 14.55 -0.62 19.57
C MET A 104 15.92 -1.29 19.68
N GLY A 105 16.99 -0.68 19.15
CA GLY A 105 18.34 -1.26 19.12
C GLY A 105 18.47 -2.46 18.16
N LYS A 106 17.60 -2.58 17.15
CA LYS A 106 17.64 -3.66 16.15
C LYS A 106 18.63 -3.30 15.02
N PRO A 107 19.76 -4.04 14.89
CA PRO A 107 20.76 -3.75 13.86
C PRO A 107 20.40 -4.26 12.48
N ARG A 108 19.35 -5.10 12.38
CA ARG A 108 18.91 -5.75 11.15
C ARG A 108 17.43 -5.49 10.88
N VAL A 109 17.10 -5.28 9.61
CA VAL A 109 15.72 -5.23 9.15
C VAL A 109 15.49 -6.22 8.03
N ILE A 110 14.29 -6.78 7.98
CA ILE A 110 13.82 -7.63 6.88
C ILE A 110 12.53 -7.07 6.31
N ALA A 111 12.23 -7.41 5.06
CA ALA A 111 10.97 -7.06 4.42
C ALA A 111 10.57 -8.12 3.39
N GLU A 112 9.30 -8.13 3.04
CA GLU A 112 8.77 -8.79 1.86
C GLU A 112 8.57 -7.79 0.71
N THR A 113 8.50 -8.27 -0.53
CA THR A 113 8.07 -7.42 -1.64
C THR A 113 7.51 -8.23 -2.81
N GLY A 114 6.49 -7.70 -3.49
CA GLY A 114 5.99 -8.18 -4.79
C GLY A 114 6.48 -7.30 -5.92
N ALA A 115 5.84 -6.15 -6.15
CA ALA A 115 6.25 -5.16 -7.16
C ALA A 115 7.66 -4.56 -6.96
N GLY A 116 8.35 -4.89 -5.87
CA GLY A 116 9.68 -4.39 -5.56
C GLY A 116 9.72 -3.01 -4.91
N GLN A 117 8.65 -2.23 -4.95
CA GLN A 117 8.64 -0.86 -4.41
C GLN A 117 8.83 -0.83 -2.89
N HIS A 118 8.23 -1.77 -2.16
CA HIS A 118 8.45 -1.87 -0.72
C HIS A 118 9.89 -2.29 -0.40
N GLY A 119 10.42 -3.28 -1.12
CA GLY A 119 11.80 -3.72 -0.98
C GLY A 119 12.80 -2.58 -1.25
N VAL A 120 12.60 -1.81 -2.32
CA VAL A 120 13.45 -0.64 -2.63
C VAL A 120 13.36 0.39 -1.50
N ALA A 121 12.15 0.71 -1.02
CA ALA A 121 11.98 1.69 0.06
C ALA A 121 12.62 1.22 1.38
N THR A 122 12.51 -0.09 1.70
CA THR A 122 13.16 -0.68 2.88
C THR A 122 14.68 -0.65 2.75
N ALA A 123 15.23 -1.08 1.59
CA ALA A 123 16.67 -1.04 1.33
C ALA A 123 17.21 0.39 1.41
N THR A 124 16.46 1.37 0.87
CA THR A 124 16.81 2.80 0.94
C THR A 124 16.84 3.29 2.39
N ALA A 125 15.81 3.01 3.19
CA ALA A 125 15.76 3.40 4.59
C ALA A 125 16.85 2.69 5.41
N ALA A 126 17.10 1.40 5.16
CA ALA A 126 18.16 0.65 5.81
C ALA A 126 19.55 1.23 5.51
N ALA A 127 19.83 1.57 4.26
CA ALA A 127 21.08 2.23 3.87
C ALA A 127 21.23 3.59 4.55
N LEU A 128 20.17 4.42 4.57
CA LEU A 128 20.16 5.72 5.24
C LEU A 128 20.50 5.62 6.74
N PHE A 129 20.01 4.58 7.42
CA PHE A 129 20.17 4.42 8.86
C PHE A 129 21.27 3.44 9.27
N GLY A 130 22.04 2.90 8.33
CA GLY A 130 23.14 1.96 8.61
C GLY A 130 22.67 0.60 9.15
N LEU A 131 21.50 0.13 8.73
CA LEU A 131 20.91 -1.15 9.14
C LEU A 131 21.26 -2.24 8.11
N LYS A 132 21.53 -3.47 8.57
CA LYS A 132 21.57 -4.64 7.68
C LYS A 132 20.18 -4.91 7.12
N CYS A 133 20.09 -5.21 5.83
CA CYS A 133 18.80 -5.38 5.15
C CYS A 133 18.74 -6.69 4.35
N VAL A 134 17.66 -7.45 4.54
CA VAL A 134 17.31 -8.60 3.72
C VAL A 134 15.87 -8.44 3.22
N VAL A 135 15.67 -8.63 1.91
CA VAL A 135 14.34 -8.57 1.29
C VAL A 135 13.99 -9.91 0.66
N TYR A 136 12.85 -10.46 1.04
CA TYR A 136 12.26 -11.66 0.46
C TYR A 136 11.36 -11.27 -0.71
N MET A 137 11.54 -11.93 -1.86
CA MET A 137 10.79 -11.66 -3.07
C MET A 137 10.53 -12.96 -3.83
N GLY A 138 9.29 -13.19 -4.26
CA GLY A 138 8.96 -14.37 -5.05
C GLY A 138 9.76 -14.43 -6.35
N GLU A 139 10.17 -15.63 -6.78
CA GLU A 139 10.98 -15.81 -7.99
C GLU A 139 10.31 -15.24 -9.25
N GLU A 140 8.99 -15.34 -9.34
CA GLU A 140 8.22 -14.75 -10.44
C GLU A 140 8.24 -13.23 -10.40
N ASP A 141 8.15 -12.65 -9.22
CA ASP A 141 8.26 -11.19 -9.02
C ASP A 141 9.68 -10.68 -9.30
N VAL A 142 10.72 -11.45 -8.90
CA VAL A 142 12.13 -11.16 -9.26
C VAL A 142 12.30 -11.06 -10.78
N ARG A 143 11.67 -11.98 -11.53
CA ARG A 143 11.71 -11.96 -12.99
C ARG A 143 11.02 -10.75 -13.60
N ARG A 144 9.83 -10.40 -13.08
CA ARG A 144 9.02 -9.25 -13.57
C ARG A 144 9.63 -7.90 -13.22
N GLN A 145 10.35 -7.79 -12.10
CA GLN A 145 10.77 -6.53 -11.50
C GLN A 145 12.29 -6.40 -11.34
N ARG A 146 13.05 -6.79 -12.37
CA ARG A 146 14.54 -6.83 -12.35
C ARG A 146 15.18 -5.49 -11.97
N LEU A 147 14.62 -4.37 -12.42
CA LEU A 147 15.12 -3.03 -12.09
C LEU A 147 15.07 -2.76 -10.58
N ASN A 148 13.98 -3.14 -9.92
CA ASN A 148 13.85 -2.96 -8.48
C ASN A 148 14.79 -3.89 -7.70
N VAL A 149 15.01 -5.12 -8.18
CA VAL A 149 16.01 -6.03 -7.61
C VAL A 149 17.41 -5.42 -7.69
N PHE A 150 17.77 -4.84 -8.82
CA PHE A 150 19.05 -4.13 -8.97
C PHE A 150 19.19 -2.96 -8.00
N LYS A 151 18.13 -2.12 -7.87
CA LYS A 151 18.12 -0.99 -6.92
C LYS A 151 18.34 -1.45 -5.47
N MET A 152 17.64 -2.50 -5.02
CA MET A 152 17.82 -3.06 -3.67
C MET A 152 19.27 -3.50 -3.43
N ARG A 153 19.86 -4.22 -4.37
CA ARG A 153 21.27 -4.66 -4.28
C ARG A 153 22.26 -3.48 -4.29
N ALA A 154 22.00 -2.45 -5.09
CA ALA A 154 22.80 -1.24 -5.12
C ALA A 154 22.79 -0.47 -3.79
N HIS A 155 21.70 -0.58 -2.99
CA HIS A 155 21.61 -0.05 -1.62
C HIS A 155 22.25 -0.97 -0.56
N GLY A 156 22.93 -2.04 -0.98
CA GLY A 156 23.56 -3.00 -0.05
C GLY A 156 22.61 -4.02 0.57
N CYS A 157 21.40 -4.14 0.05
CA CYS A 157 20.43 -5.11 0.55
C CYS A 157 20.64 -6.49 -0.09
N GLU A 158 20.54 -7.54 0.72
CA GLU A 158 20.43 -8.92 0.24
C GLU A 158 19.00 -9.16 -0.26
N VAL A 159 18.87 -9.73 -1.47
CA VAL A 159 17.57 -10.10 -2.05
C VAL A 159 17.50 -11.60 -2.15
N VAL A 160 16.61 -12.22 -1.36
CA VAL A 160 16.37 -13.66 -1.31
C VAL A 160 15.19 -14.01 -2.20
N SER A 161 15.44 -14.84 -3.23
CA SER A 161 14.41 -15.32 -4.14
C SER A 161 13.66 -16.49 -3.54
N VAL A 162 12.35 -16.36 -3.33
CA VAL A 162 11.47 -17.39 -2.76
C VAL A 162 10.91 -18.27 -3.89
N ARG A 163 11.22 -19.56 -3.85
CA ARG A 163 10.87 -20.56 -4.89
C ARG A 163 9.70 -21.47 -4.51
N SER A 164 9.21 -21.38 -3.29
CA SER A 164 8.07 -22.17 -2.80
C SER A 164 6.73 -21.54 -3.18
N GLY A 165 5.67 -22.32 -3.19
CA GLY A 165 4.30 -21.90 -3.40
C GLY A 165 4.05 -21.28 -4.78
N SER A 166 3.29 -20.18 -4.80
CA SER A 166 3.02 -19.40 -6.02
C SER A 166 4.20 -18.57 -6.52
N ARG A 167 5.28 -18.50 -5.74
CA ARG A 167 6.50 -17.72 -6.02
C ARG A 167 6.22 -16.21 -6.18
N THR A 168 5.22 -15.69 -5.45
CA THR A 168 4.79 -14.30 -5.45
C THR A 168 4.80 -13.71 -4.04
N LEU A 169 4.23 -12.51 -3.86
CA LEU A 169 4.21 -11.76 -2.61
C LEU A 169 3.74 -12.57 -1.39
N ARG A 170 2.71 -13.43 -1.53
CA ARG A 170 2.22 -14.27 -0.43
C ARG A 170 3.32 -15.12 0.19
N ASP A 171 4.10 -15.78 -0.66
CA ASP A 171 5.15 -16.69 -0.20
C ASP A 171 6.39 -15.94 0.30
N ALA A 172 6.65 -14.75 -0.25
CA ALA A 172 7.65 -13.83 0.28
C ALA A 172 7.32 -13.39 1.72
N ILE A 173 6.05 -13.09 2.04
CA ILE A 173 5.60 -12.78 3.40
C ILE A 173 5.82 -13.99 4.33
N ASN A 174 5.46 -15.19 3.88
CA ASN A 174 5.66 -16.41 4.67
C ASN A 174 7.13 -16.62 5.03
N GLU A 175 8.05 -16.38 4.09
CA GLU A 175 9.48 -16.55 4.31
C GLU A 175 10.05 -15.46 5.24
N ALA A 176 9.62 -14.21 5.06
CA ALA A 176 9.98 -13.12 5.96
C ALA A 176 9.50 -13.39 7.40
N LEU A 177 8.29 -13.93 7.58
CA LEU A 177 7.79 -14.31 8.91
C LEU A 177 8.60 -15.45 9.54
N ARG A 178 9.07 -16.46 8.75
CA ARG A 178 9.93 -17.54 9.24
C ARG A 178 11.28 -17.01 9.73
N ASP A 179 11.92 -16.15 8.93
CA ASP A 179 13.17 -15.50 9.34
C ASP A 179 12.96 -14.66 10.59
N TRP A 180 11.88 -13.84 10.63
CA TRP A 180 11.61 -13.01 11.81
C TRP A 180 11.41 -13.84 13.07
N MET A 181 10.68 -14.97 13.02
CA MET A 181 10.54 -15.89 14.16
C MET A 181 11.89 -16.39 14.70
N ALA A 182 12.83 -16.64 13.80
CA ALA A 182 14.17 -17.14 14.17
C ALA A 182 15.10 -16.04 14.71
N THR A 183 14.85 -14.77 14.36
CA THR A 183 15.79 -13.66 14.56
C THR A 183 15.18 -12.45 15.28
N VAL A 184 14.09 -12.62 16.02
CA VAL A 184 13.33 -11.52 16.67
C VAL A 184 14.18 -10.67 17.62
N HIS A 185 15.29 -11.19 18.18
CA HIS A 185 16.12 -10.49 19.15
C HIS A 185 16.86 -9.30 18.54
N ASP A 186 17.35 -9.43 17.34
CA ASP A 186 18.18 -8.44 16.64
C ASP A 186 17.56 -7.90 15.34
N THR A 187 16.43 -8.43 14.94
CA THR A 187 15.77 -8.12 13.67
C THR A 187 14.40 -7.47 13.88
N HIS A 188 14.13 -6.39 13.13
CA HIS A 188 12.79 -5.83 12.98
C HIS A 188 12.25 -6.16 11.58
N TYR A 189 11.01 -6.63 11.52
CA TYR A 189 10.30 -6.86 10.26
C TYR A 189 9.61 -5.56 9.84
N ILE A 190 10.08 -4.92 8.77
CA ILE A 190 9.42 -3.77 8.15
C ILE A 190 8.34 -4.29 7.21
N ILE A 191 7.11 -4.39 7.71
CA ILE A 191 5.98 -4.85 6.90
C ILE A 191 5.51 -3.76 5.94
N GLY A 192 5.21 -4.15 4.68
CA GLY A 192 4.97 -3.20 3.60
C GLY A 192 3.54 -2.70 3.45
N SER A 193 2.60 -3.24 4.22
CA SER A 193 1.19 -2.87 4.11
C SER A 193 0.49 -2.87 5.47
N VAL A 194 -0.80 -2.49 5.49
CA VAL A 194 -1.66 -2.49 6.69
C VAL A 194 -2.19 -3.89 7.01
N VAL A 195 -1.36 -4.90 6.80
CA VAL A 195 -1.64 -6.33 7.04
C VAL A 195 -0.77 -6.84 8.19
N GLY A 196 -0.95 -8.10 8.55
CA GLY A 196 -0.18 -8.70 9.64
C GLY A 196 -0.80 -8.50 11.02
N PRO A 197 -0.17 -9.06 12.07
CA PRO A 197 -0.68 -8.98 13.42
C PRO A 197 -0.54 -7.55 13.99
N HIS A 198 -1.42 -7.19 14.93
CA HIS A 198 -1.25 -5.93 15.68
C HIS A 198 0.14 -5.88 16.33
N PRO A 199 0.91 -4.74 16.24
CA PRO A 199 0.47 -3.39 15.89
C PRO A 199 0.65 -3.01 14.41
N PHE A 200 1.11 -3.89 13.54
CA PHE A 200 1.48 -3.52 12.16
C PHE A 200 0.38 -2.76 11.39
N PRO A 201 -0.89 -3.18 11.38
CA PRO A 201 -1.91 -2.44 10.62
C PRO A 201 -2.04 -0.98 11.05
N VAL A 202 -2.05 -0.73 12.35
CA VAL A 202 -2.16 0.63 12.91
C VAL A 202 -0.90 1.44 12.62
N MET A 203 0.26 0.86 12.88
CA MET A 203 1.56 1.50 12.71
C MET A 203 1.79 1.93 11.26
N VAL A 204 1.53 1.03 10.31
CA VAL A 204 1.69 1.33 8.88
C VAL A 204 0.68 2.40 8.43
N ARG A 205 -0.59 2.29 8.84
CA ARG A 205 -1.60 3.33 8.57
C ARG A 205 -1.16 4.70 9.07
N ASP A 206 -0.70 4.78 10.30
CA ASP A 206 -0.32 6.05 10.93
C ASP A 206 0.86 6.70 10.19
N PHE A 207 1.92 5.93 9.84
CA PHE A 207 3.02 6.44 9.05
C PHE A 207 2.61 6.84 7.61
N GLN A 208 1.54 6.26 7.08
CA GLN A 208 1.00 6.64 5.77
C GLN A 208 -0.05 7.76 5.85
N SER A 209 -0.59 8.09 7.03
CA SER A 209 -1.66 9.08 7.19
C SER A 209 -1.27 10.49 6.76
N VAL A 210 0.02 10.78 6.68
CA VAL A 210 0.56 12.01 6.10
C VAL A 210 0.00 12.29 4.69
N ILE A 211 -0.34 11.24 3.91
CA ILE A 211 -0.94 11.37 2.58
C ILE A 211 -2.28 12.09 2.65
N GLY A 212 -3.19 11.59 3.48
CA GLY A 212 -4.53 12.16 3.64
C GLY A 212 -4.52 13.51 4.37
N GLU A 213 -3.65 13.67 5.39
CA GLU A 213 -3.50 14.94 6.11
C GLU A 213 -3.05 16.08 5.17
N GLU A 214 -2.04 15.84 4.37
CA GLU A 214 -1.61 16.80 3.35
C GLU A 214 -2.70 17.07 2.32
N THR A 215 -3.41 16.03 1.87
CA THR A 215 -4.50 16.17 0.90
C THR A 215 -5.61 17.06 1.44
N LYS A 216 -6.04 16.87 2.69
CA LYS A 216 -7.05 17.75 3.33
C LYS A 216 -6.61 19.21 3.36
N ARG A 217 -5.36 19.46 3.78
CA ARG A 217 -4.80 20.81 3.83
C ARG A 217 -4.73 21.41 2.42
N GLN A 218 -4.14 20.70 1.45
CA GLN A 218 -3.96 21.17 0.08
C GLN A 218 -5.29 21.41 -0.64
N CYS A 219 -6.33 20.59 -0.40
CA CYS A 219 -7.66 20.84 -0.93
C CYS A 219 -8.25 22.16 -0.37
N ARG A 220 -8.11 22.42 0.93
CA ARG A 220 -8.55 23.69 1.52
C ARG A 220 -7.79 24.89 0.95
N GLU A 221 -6.47 24.78 0.77
CA GLU A 221 -5.61 25.84 0.22
C GLU A 221 -5.90 26.12 -1.26
N GLN A 222 -6.05 25.08 -2.10
CA GLN A 222 -6.17 25.22 -3.55
C GLN A 222 -7.62 25.33 -4.04
N ILE A 223 -8.57 24.73 -3.34
CA ILE A 223 -9.96 24.55 -3.78
C ILE A 223 -10.94 25.26 -2.86
N GLY A 224 -10.52 25.63 -1.65
CA GLY A 224 -11.35 26.26 -0.62
C GLY A 224 -12.24 25.30 0.18
N ARG A 225 -12.25 24.00 -0.14
CA ARG A 225 -13.07 22.97 0.50
C ARG A 225 -12.42 21.57 0.41
N LEU A 226 -13.01 20.59 1.10
CA LEU A 226 -12.65 19.18 0.93
C LEU A 226 -13.15 18.65 -0.43
N PRO A 227 -12.56 17.55 -0.93
CA PRO A 227 -13.03 16.91 -2.16
C PRO A 227 -14.39 16.23 -1.93
N ASP A 228 -15.12 15.96 -3.02
CA ASP A 228 -16.35 15.18 -2.97
C ASP A 228 -16.08 13.67 -2.95
N VAL A 229 -15.02 13.26 -3.62
CA VAL A 229 -14.60 11.84 -3.69
C VAL A 229 -13.09 11.70 -3.56
N VAL A 230 -12.66 10.70 -2.81
CA VAL A 230 -11.27 10.25 -2.74
C VAL A 230 -11.16 8.80 -3.21
N VAL A 231 -10.29 8.55 -4.19
CA VAL A 231 -10.10 7.23 -4.82
C VAL A 231 -8.69 6.74 -4.58
N ALA A 232 -8.52 5.47 -4.21
CA ALA A 232 -7.22 4.85 -4.05
C ALA A 232 -7.25 3.36 -4.41
N CYS A 233 -6.16 2.81 -4.95
CA CYS A 233 -6.04 1.37 -5.20
C CYS A 233 -5.86 0.60 -3.89
N VAL A 234 -6.33 -0.66 -3.88
CA VAL A 234 -6.30 -1.54 -2.72
C VAL A 234 -5.76 -2.92 -3.11
N GLY A 235 -4.54 -3.22 -2.64
CA GLY A 235 -4.02 -4.57 -2.49
C GLY A 235 -4.06 -4.91 -1.00
N GLY A 236 -2.92 -4.95 -0.31
CA GLY A 236 -2.92 -4.95 1.16
C GLY A 236 -3.49 -3.67 1.78
N GLY A 237 -3.52 -2.55 1.03
CA GLY A 237 -4.28 -1.34 1.34
C GLY A 237 -3.50 -0.23 2.05
N SER A 238 -2.16 -0.16 1.98
CA SER A 238 -1.40 0.85 2.74
C SER A 238 -1.57 2.28 2.24
N ASN A 239 -1.55 2.51 0.91
CA ASN A 239 -1.76 3.83 0.34
C ASN A 239 -3.18 4.35 0.63
N SER A 240 -4.16 3.48 0.44
CA SER A 240 -5.57 3.80 0.69
C SER A 240 -5.87 4.00 2.17
N ALA A 241 -5.29 3.22 3.08
CA ALA A 241 -5.44 3.44 4.51
C ALA A 241 -4.87 4.80 4.93
N GLY A 242 -3.66 5.14 4.47
CA GLY A 242 -3.05 6.44 4.73
C GLY A 242 -3.82 7.61 4.14
N MET A 243 -4.41 7.41 2.97
CA MET A 243 -5.23 8.42 2.31
C MET A 243 -6.61 8.57 2.97
N PHE A 244 -7.28 7.45 3.29
CA PHE A 244 -8.66 7.47 3.78
C PHE A 244 -8.79 7.80 5.26
N HIS A 245 -7.85 7.33 6.10
CA HIS A 245 -7.96 7.46 7.55
C HIS A 245 -8.26 8.91 8.01
N PRO A 246 -7.57 9.96 7.53
CA PRO A 246 -7.90 11.33 7.88
C PRO A 246 -9.30 11.79 7.41
N PHE A 247 -9.89 11.12 6.42
CA PHE A 247 -11.23 11.44 5.89
C PHE A 247 -12.36 10.59 6.49
N ILE A 248 -12.06 9.62 7.35
CA ILE A 248 -13.10 8.74 7.93
C ILE A 248 -14.16 9.53 8.68
N ALA A 249 -13.76 10.60 9.38
CA ALA A 249 -14.67 11.47 10.12
C ALA A 249 -15.38 12.54 9.25
N GLU A 250 -15.16 12.55 7.95
CA GLU A 250 -15.74 13.51 7.01
C GLU A 250 -16.89 12.85 6.22
N PRO A 251 -18.14 12.84 6.72
CA PRO A 251 -19.22 12.04 6.15
C PRO A 251 -19.63 12.47 4.73
N ASN A 252 -19.33 13.70 4.35
CA ASN A 252 -19.64 14.25 3.02
C ASN A 252 -18.61 13.94 1.96
N VAL A 253 -17.49 13.28 2.33
CA VAL A 253 -16.46 12.82 1.39
C VAL A 253 -16.68 11.35 1.12
N GLU A 254 -17.00 10.99 -0.13
CA GLU A 254 -17.08 9.60 -0.57
C GLU A 254 -15.68 9.00 -0.65
N LEU A 255 -15.48 7.78 -0.11
CA LEU A 255 -14.21 7.07 -0.17
C LEU A 255 -14.38 5.81 -1.01
N VAL A 256 -13.52 5.64 -2.02
CA VAL A 256 -13.61 4.54 -2.98
C VAL A 256 -12.28 3.81 -3.07
N GLY A 257 -12.28 2.55 -2.65
CA GLY A 257 -11.17 1.61 -2.79
C GLY A 257 -11.32 0.80 -4.08
N VAL A 258 -10.23 0.67 -4.85
CA VAL A 258 -10.22 -0.03 -6.14
C VAL A 258 -9.27 -1.21 -6.09
N GLU A 259 -9.83 -2.41 -6.21
CA GLU A 259 -9.09 -3.69 -6.22
C GLU A 259 -8.79 -4.17 -7.64
N ALA A 260 -7.90 -5.16 -7.78
CA ALA A 260 -7.60 -5.78 -9.06
C ALA A 260 -8.67 -6.82 -9.44
N GLY A 261 -9.46 -6.49 -10.46
CA GLY A 261 -10.45 -7.39 -11.08
C GLY A 261 -9.83 -8.45 -11.99
N GLY A 262 -8.53 -8.32 -12.30
CA GLY A 262 -7.76 -9.30 -13.06
C GLY A 262 -8.35 -9.61 -14.43
N ARG A 263 -8.41 -10.92 -14.76
CA ARG A 263 -8.92 -11.44 -16.04
C ARG A 263 -10.43 -11.72 -16.01
N GLY A 264 -11.05 -11.75 -14.82
CA GLY A 264 -12.46 -12.06 -14.64
C GLY A 264 -12.81 -12.42 -13.20
N CYS A 265 -14.04 -12.85 -12.96
CA CYS A 265 -14.57 -13.16 -11.62
C CYS A 265 -14.32 -14.61 -11.16
N GLY A 266 -13.59 -15.41 -11.93
CA GLY A 266 -13.28 -16.81 -11.59
C GLY A 266 -12.24 -16.91 -10.47
N ALA A 267 -12.28 -18.00 -9.71
CA ALA A 267 -11.27 -18.28 -8.69
C ALA A 267 -9.87 -18.35 -9.35
N GLY A 268 -8.92 -17.57 -8.83
CA GLY A 268 -7.57 -17.45 -9.40
C GLY A 268 -7.43 -16.46 -10.55
N ASP A 269 -8.49 -15.77 -10.95
CA ASP A 269 -8.47 -14.79 -12.04
C ASP A 269 -8.42 -13.33 -11.58
N HIS A 270 -8.60 -13.06 -10.29
CA HIS A 270 -8.60 -11.73 -9.70
C HIS A 270 -7.91 -11.71 -8.32
N ALA A 271 -7.67 -10.52 -7.80
CA ALA A 271 -7.22 -10.27 -6.42
C ALA A 271 -8.15 -9.29 -5.67
N ALA A 272 -9.44 -9.29 -6.01
CA ALA A 272 -10.46 -8.42 -5.44
C ALA A 272 -11.01 -9.01 -4.13
N THR A 273 -10.21 -8.92 -3.07
CA THR A 273 -10.45 -9.57 -1.77
C THR A 273 -11.70 -9.04 -1.07
N LEU A 274 -11.92 -7.73 -1.08
CA LEU A 274 -13.10 -7.14 -0.43
C LEU A 274 -14.37 -7.37 -1.26
N ASN A 275 -14.27 -7.51 -2.57
CA ASN A 275 -15.44 -7.76 -3.42
C ASN A 275 -15.88 -9.23 -3.39
N HIS A 276 -14.96 -10.20 -3.29
CA HIS A 276 -15.24 -11.62 -3.48
C HIS A 276 -14.77 -12.52 -2.34
N GLY A 277 -13.94 -12.04 -1.41
CA GLY A 277 -13.42 -12.80 -0.29
C GLY A 277 -14.42 -12.90 0.88
N GLN A 278 -13.99 -13.63 1.89
CA GLN A 278 -14.72 -13.84 3.13
C GLN A 278 -13.81 -13.62 4.35
N PRO A 279 -14.36 -13.35 5.54
CA PRO A 279 -13.55 -13.24 6.75
C PRO A 279 -12.75 -14.51 7.03
N GLY A 280 -11.45 -14.35 7.29
CA GLY A 280 -10.52 -15.44 7.56
C GLY A 280 -9.23 -14.94 8.19
N ILE A 281 -8.29 -15.84 8.46
CA ILE A 281 -7.00 -15.53 9.06
C ILE A 281 -5.91 -15.66 7.99
N LEU A 282 -5.16 -14.58 7.78
CA LEU A 282 -4.00 -14.58 6.91
C LEU A 282 -2.87 -13.75 7.52
N HIS A 283 -1.65 -14.28 7.50
CA HIS A 283 -0.43 -13.62 7.99
C HIS A 283 -0.57 -12.99 9.40
N GLY A 284 -1.32 -13.66 10.27
CA GLY A 284 -1.44 -13.28 11.68
C GLY A 284 -2.53 -12.25 12.01
N SER A 285 -3.43 -11.96 11.08
CA SER A 285 -4.56 -11.05 11.27
C SER A 285 -5.87 -11.67 10.79
N PHE A 286 -6.99 -11.34 11.43
CA PHE A 286 -8.33 -11.66 10.95
C PHE A 286 -8.82 -10.52 10.06
N SER A 287 -9.15 -10.84 8.80
CA SER A 287 -9.60 -9.86 7.80
C SER A 287 -10.34 -10.58 6.67
N TYR A 288 -10.78 -9.86 5.62
CA TYR A 288 -11.23 -10.50 4.40
C TYR A 288 -10.06 -11.19 3.69
N VAL A 289 -10.29 -12.40 3.18
CA VAL A 289 -9.32 -13.27 2.50
C VAL A 289 -9.99 -13.95 1.31
N LEU A 290 -9.30 -14.06 0.19
CA LEU A 290 -9.68 -14.98 -0.88
C LEU A 290 -9.23 -16.39 -0.47
N GLN A 291 -10.18 -17.25 -0.16
CA GLN A 291 -9.97 -18.60 0.36
C GLN A 291 -11.00 -19.57 -0.18
N ASP A 292 -10.64 -20.85 -0.17
CA ASP A 292 -11.56 -21.95 -0.51
C ASP A 292 -12.44 -22.36 0.69
N ALA A 293 -13.25 -23.40 0.50
CA ALA A 293 -14.16 -23.93 1.52
C ALA A 293 -13.42 -24.49 2.76
N ASP A 294 -12.17 -24.89 2.62
CA ASP A 294 -11.33 -25.39 3.71
C ASP A 294 -10.54 -24.27 4.40
N GLY A 295 -10.76 -23.00 4.01
CA GLY A 295 -10.05 -21.83 4.55
C GLY A 295 -8.62 -21.68 4.04
N GLN A 296 -8.23 -22.42 2.99
CA GLN A 296 -6.92 -22.24 2.36
C GLN A 296 -6.94 -21.05 1.42
N THR A 297 -5.88 -20.26 1.43
CA THR A 297 -5.76 -19.09 0.54
C THR A 297 -5.81 -19.51 -0.92
N ALA A 298 -6.72 -18.90 -1.67
CA ALA A 298 -6.85 -19.11 -3.11
C ALA A 298 -5.65 -18.54 -3.85
N ASN A 299 -5.39 -19.08 -5.03
CA ASN A 299 -4.53 -18.40 -6.00
C ASN A 299 -5.22 -17.12 -6.45
N VAL A 300 -4.44 -16.11 -6.75
CA VAL A 300 -4.93 -14.81 -7.22
C VAL A 300 -4.20 -14.40 -8.49
N HIS A 301 -4.73 -13.40 -9.17
CA HIS A 301 -4.10 -12.82 -10.35
C HIS A 301 -4.33 -11.32 -10.42
N SER A 302 -3.30 -10.60 -10.77
CA SER A 302 -3.32 -9.20 -11.19
C SER A 302 -2.18 -8.91 -12.14
N VAL A 303 -2.42 -8.11 -13.16
CA VAL A 303 -1.35 -7.53 -13.99
C VAL A 303 -0.40 -6.66 -13.16
N SER A 304 -0.91 -6.09 -12.10
CA SER A 304 -0.15 -5.32 -11.12
C SER A 304 0.38 -6.21 -10.00
N ALA A 305 1.69 -6.41 -9.92
CA ALA A 305 2.32 -7.23 -8.89
C ALA A 305 2.08 -6.71 -7.46
N GLY A 306 1.83 -5.40 -7.29
CA GLY A 306 1.54 -4.81 -5.97
C GLY A 306 0.09 -5.02 -5.49
N LEU A 307 -0.82 -5.46 -6.38
CA LEU A 307 -2.19 -5.83 -6.04
C LEU A 307 -2.42 -7.35 -6.05
N ASP A 308 -1.40 -8.14 -6.42
CA ASP A 308 -1.45 -9.61 -6.53
C ASP A 308 -1.32 -10.26 -5.12
N TYR A 309 -2.36 -10.11 -4.31
CA TYR A 309 -2.39 -10.55 -2.92
C TYR A 309 -3.80 -10.97 -2.48
N PRO A 310 -3.97 -12.15 -1.84
CA PRO A 310 -5.28 -12.72 -1.50
C PRO A 310 -5.90 -12.17 -0.20
N GLY A 311 -5.34 -11.14 0.38
CA GLY A 311 -5.80 -10.56 1.64
C GLY A 311 -5.82 -9.03 1.62
N VAL A 312 -6.30 -8.44 2.70
CA VAL A 312 -6.40 -6.98 2.86
C VAL A 312 -6.26 -6.59 4.32
N GLY A 313 -5.95 -5.33 4.58
CA GLY A 313 -5.87 -4.81 5.94
C GLY A 313 -7.19 -4.92 6.71
N PRO A 314 -7.14 -5.23 8.02
CA PRO A 314 -8.34 -5.41 8.84
C PRO A 314 -9.18 -4.14 8.97
N GLU A 315 -8.59 -2.97 8.91
CA GLU A 315 -9.31 -1.71 8.94
C GLU A 315 -10.13 -1.49 7.66
N HIS A 316 -9.63 -1.92 6.50
CA HIS A 316 -10.41 -1.93 5.25
C HIS A 316 -11.61 -2.88 5.33
N SER A 317 -11.43 -4.04 5.95
CA SER A 317 -12.53 -4.98 6.20
C SER A 317 -13.63 -4.34 7.05
N TYR A 318 -13.23 -3.65 8.11
CA TYR A 318 -14.14 -2.90 8.97
C TYR A 318 -14.85 -1.75 8.22
N TRP A 319 -14.12 -0.97 7.41
CA TRP A 319 -14.71 0.11 6.64
C TRP A 319 -15.70 -0.37 5.58
N LYS A 320 -15.45 -1.53 4.99
CA LYS A 320 -16.40 -2.19 4.08
C LYS A 320 -17.69 -2.52 4.81
N ASP A 321 -17.61 -3.26 5.91
CA ASP A 321 -18.80 -3.75 6.63
C ASP A 321 -19.59 -2.62 7.27
N SER A 322 -18.93 -1.55 7.71
CA SER A 322 -19.60 -0.34 8.21
C SER A 322 -20.20 0.55 7.11
N GLY A 323 -19.94 0.23 5.83
CA GLY A 323 -20.39 1.03 4.69
C GLY A 323 -19.66 2.39 4.55
N ARG A 324 -18.55 2.60 5.29
CA ARG A 324 -17.83 3.89 5.23
C ARG A 324 -17.03 4.05 3.96
N VAL A 325 -16.49 2.97 3.40
CA VAL A 325 -15.74 2.95 2.15
C VAL A 325 -16.42 2.00 1.18
N ARG A 326 -16.67 2.47 -0.03
CA ARG A 326 -17.14 1.64 -1.14
C ARG A 326 -15.94 0.99 -1.82
N TYR A 327 -16.05 -0.29 -2.13
CA TYR A 327 -15.01 -1.01 -2.85
C TYR A 327 -15.52 -1.51 -4.20
N THR A 328 -14.67 -1.38 -5.22
CA THR A 328 -14.91 -1.84 -6.59
C THR A 328 -13.65 -2.48 -7.15
N SER A 329 -13.72 -3.04 -8.35
CA SER A 329 -12.57 -3.64 -9.02
C SER A 329 -12.48 -3.22 -10.48
N ILE A 330 -11.24 -3.19 -11.00
CA ILE A 330 -10.91 -2.88 -12.38
C ILE A 330 -10.11 -4.03 -12.97
N GLY A 331 -10.43 -4.45 -14.18
CA GLY A 331 -9.77 -5.54 -14.88
C GLY A 331 -8.40 -5.15 -15.47
N ASP A 332 -7.61 -6.17 -15.82
CA ASP A 332 -6.25 -6.00 -16.35
C ASP A 332 -6.21 -5.13 -17.62
N ALA A 333 -7.08 -5.42 -18.59
CA ALA A 333 -7.14 -4.66 -19.86
C ALA A 333 -7.42 -3.17 -19.62
N GLU A 334 -8.40 -2.89 -18.75
CA GLU A 334 -8.78 -1.51 -18.42
C GLU A 334 -7.66 -0.77 -17.67
N SER A 335 -6.93 -1.45 -16.79
CA SER A 335 -5.81 -0.84 -16.09
C SER A 335 -4.65 -0.51 -17.03
N LEU A 336 -4.38 -1.36 -18.03
CA LEU A 336 -3.40 -1.07 -19.10
C LEU A 336 -3.83 0.14 -19.94
N ASP A 337 -5.11 0.22 -20.32
CA ASP A 337 -5.64 1.38 -21.04
C ASP A 337 -5.55 2.66 -20.19
N GLY A 338 -5.81 2.57 -18.88
CA GLY A 338 -5.64 3.67 -17.93
C GLY A 338 -4.20 4.14 -17.80
N PHE A 339 -3.24 3.21 -17.79
CA PHE A 339 -1.81 3.53 -17.80
C PHE A 339 -1.44 4.39 -19.02
N GLU A 340 -1.83 3.96 -20.21
CA GLU A 340 -1.55 4.68 -21.46
C GLU A 340 -2.31 6.01 -21.56
N LEU A 341 -3.56 6.04 -21.10
CA LEU A 341 -4.37 7.25 -21.10
C LEU A 341 -3.71 8.36 -20.28
N CYS A 342 -3.25 8.03 -19.07
CA CYS A 342 -2.56 8.99 -18.20
C CYS A 342 -1.25 9.48 -18.83
N ALA A 343 -0.47 8.56 -19.43
CA ALA A 343 0.76 8.89 -20.10
C ALA A 343 0.55 9.88 -21.26
N ARG A 344 -0.48 9.63 -22.10
CA ARG A 344 -0.80 10.49 -23.27
C ARG A 344 -1.39 11.84 -22.88
N LEU A 345 -2.21 11.88 -21.83
CA LEU A 345 -2.91 13.11 -21.46
C LEU A 345 -2.10 14.00 -20.52
N GLU A 346 -1.44 13.42 -19.53
CA GLU A 346 -0.74 14.21 -18.52
C GLU A 346 0.79 14.11 -18.62
N GLY A 347 1.33 13.26 -19.48
CA GLY A 347 2.78 12.99 -19.55
C GLY A 347 3.29 12.28 -18.27
N ILE A 348 2.43 11.56 -17.56
CA ILE A 348 2.74 10.89 -16.30
C ILE A 348 2.49 9.40 -16.47
N LEU A 349 3.51 8.58 -16.21
CA LEU A 349 3.41 7.13 -16.18
C LEU A 349 2.95 6.67 -14.77
N PRO A 350 1.68 6.25 -14.58
CA PRO A 350 1.23 5.72 -13.31
C PRO A 350 1.80 4.31 -13.08
N ALA A 351 2.06 3.91 -11.85
CA ALA A 351 2.21 2.49 -11.55
C ALA A 351 0.92 1.75 -11.94
N LEU A 352 1.02 0.48 -12.35
CA LEU A 352 -0.16 -0.34 -12.69
C LEU A 352 -1.17 -0.42 -11.55
N GLU A 353 -0.69 -0.39 -10.30
CA GLU A 353 -1.54 -0.25 -9.11
C GLU A 353 -2.40 1.00 -9.19
N THR A 354 -1.77 2.13 -9.48
CA THR A 354 -2.43 3.45 -9.58
C THR A 354 -3.37 3.53 -10.78
N ALA A 355 -3.06 2.85 -11.88
CA ALA A 355 -3.88 2.83 -13.09
C ALA A 355 -5.28 2.26 -12.81
N HIS A 356 -5.42 1.26 -11.91
CA HIS A 356 -6.73 0.77 -11.47
C HIS A 356 -7.56 1.90 -10.84
N ALA A 357 -6.98 2.65 -9.90
CA ALA A 357 -7.66 3.78 -9.26
C ALA A 357 -8.01 4.90 -10.26
N LEU A 358 -7.13 5.15 -11.23
CA LEU A 358 -7.36 6.16 -12.28
C LEU A 358 -8.58 5.83 -13.13
N VAL A 359 -8.72 4.58 -13.58
CA VAL A 359 -9.87 4.16 -14.42
C VAL A 359 -11.19 4.37 -13.68
N GLU A 360 -11.28 3.94 -12.43
CA GLU A 360 -12.50 4.15 -11.63
C GLU A 360 -12.76 5.63 -11.35
N ALA A 361 -11.73 6.40 -11.07
CA ALA A 361 -11.86 7.84 -10.87
C ALA A 361 -12.37 8.55 -12.14
N MET A 362 -11.93 8.15 -13.32
CA MET A 362 -12.45 8.65 -14.60
C MET A 362 -13.93 8.29 -14.78
N ARG A 363 -14.36 7.08 -14.40
CA ARG A 363 -15.77 6.66 -14.44
C ARG A 363 -16.62 7.53 -13.51
N ILE A 364 -16.15 7.73 -12.28
CA ILE A 364 -16.82 8.58 -11.28
C ILE A 364 -16.92 10.02 -11.81
N ALA A 365 -15.82 10.57 -12.29
CA ALA A 365 -15.78 11.96 -12.75
C ALA A 365 -16.76 12.22 -13.91
N ARG A 366 -16.91 11.28 -14.86
CA ARG A 366 -17.88 11.39 -15.96
C ARG A 366 -19.33 11.50 -15.50
N GLN A 367 -19.66 10.93 -14.34
CA GLN A 367 -21.03 10.88 -13.81
C GLN A 367 -21.34 12.02 -12.85
N ARG A 368 -20.37 12.86 -12.50
CA ARG A 368 -20.51 13.91 -11.51
C ARG A 368 -20.51 15.31 -12.13
N PRO A 369 -21.16 16.29 -11.46
CA PRO A 369 -21.15 17.67 -11.90
C PRO A 369 -19.74 18.26 -11.98
N LYS A 370 -19.53 19.21 -12.89
CA LYS A 370 -18.23 19.86 -13.14
C LYS A 370 -17.64 20.60 -11.92
N GLN A 371 -18.47 21.02 -10.98
CA GLN A 371 -18.04 21.65 -9.73
C GLN A 371 -17.50 20.67 -8.69
N ASP A 372 -17.81 19.36 -8.83
CA ASP A 372 -17.31 18.33 -7.94
C ASP A 372 -15.81 18.09 -8.14
N VAL A 373 -15.19 17.53 -7.12
CA VAL A 373 -13.75 17.27 -7.06
C VAL A 373 -13.50 15.80 -6.71
N VAL A 374 -12.78 15.12 -7.57
CA VAL A 374 -12.29 13.76 -7.38
C VAL A 374 -10.78 13.82 -7.14
N VAL A 375 -10.31 13.31 -6.02
CA VAL A 375 -8.88 13.20 -5.73
C VAL A 375 -8.44 11.74 -5.80
N ILE A 376 -7.40 11.47 -6.59
CA ILE A 376 -6.79 10.15 -6.71
C ILE A 376 -5.51 10.10 -5.87
N CYS A 377 -5.37 9.10 -5.00
CA CYS A 377 -4.08 8.75 -4.42
C CYS A 377 -3.18 8.15 -5.51
N PHE A 378 -2.34 8.99 -6.12
CA PHE A 378 -1.43 8.58 -7.18
C PHE A 378 -0.20 7.91 -6.57
N SER A 379 -0.38 6.65 -6.17
CA SER A 379 0.41 5.93 -5.17
C SER A 379 1.85 5.61 -5.57
N GLY A 380 2.17 5.60 -6.88
CA GLY A 380 3.51 5.31 -7.38
C GLY A 380 3.64 5.52 -8.88
N ARG A 381 4.88 5.64 -9.35
CA ARG A 381 5.22 5.83 -10.76
C ARG A 381 5.42 4.51 -11.50
N GLY A 382 5.18 4.53 -12.81
CA GLY A 382 5.12 3.37 -13.67
C GLY A 382 6.42 2.95 -14.37
N ASP A 383 7.55 3.64 -14.13
CA ASP A 383 8.82 3.25 -14.77
C ASP A 383 9.17 1.78 -14.56
N LYS A 384 8.83 1.23 -13.38
CA LYS A 384 9.03 -0.17 -13.04
C LYS A 384 8.20 -1.13 -13.90
N ASP A 385 7.08 -0.66 -14.47
CA ASP A 385 6.09 -1.47 -15.16
C ASP A 385 6.23 -1.38 -16.69
N CYS A 386 7.05 -0.44 -17.22
CA CYS A 386 7.17 -0.21 -18.65
C CYS A 386 7.51 -1.48 -19.43
N PHE A 387 8.46 -2.31 -18.96
CA PHE A 387 8.82 -3.56 -19.61
C PHE A 387 7.66 -4.56 -19.65
N GLU A 388 6.88 -4.65 -18.58
CA GLU A 388 5.74 -5.57 -18.51
C GLU A 388 4.57 -5.05 -19.36
N VAL A 389 4.31 -3.75 -19.35
CA VAL A 389 3.29 -3.11 -20.19
C VAL A 389 3.63 -3.34 -21.67
N ALA A 390 4.88 -3.05 -22.10
CA ALA A 390 5.33 -3.28 -23.47
C ALA A 390 5.15 -4.75 -23.89
N ARG A 391 5.62 -5.70 -23.04
CA ARG A 391 5.44 -7.13 -23.27
C ARG A 391 3.97 -7.52 -23.47
N LEU A 392 3.06 -6.98 -22.65
CA LEU A 392 1.62 -7.26 -22.71
C LEU A 392 0.95 -6.63 -23.94
N ARG A 393 1.50 -5.53 -24.44
CA ARG A 393 1.07 -4.87 -25.69
C ARG A 393 1.74 -5.43 -26.93
N GLY A 394 2.68 -6.37 -26.80
CA GLY A 394 3.40 -6.97 -27.92
C GLY A 394 4.50 -6.10 -28.51
N GLU A 395 5.01 -5.14 -27.71
CA GLU A 395 6.13 -4.30 -28.07
C GLU A 395 7.46 -4.88 -27.55
N GLU A 396 8.50 -4.85 -28.37
CA GLU A 396 9.88 -5.22 -27.97
C GLU A 396 10.63 -3.98 -27.49
N ILE A 397 11.22 -4.05 -26.26
CA ILE A 397 12.07 -2.99 -25.67
C ILE A 397 13.29 -3.58 -24.97
#